data_b119bed25e59b64cf5b1603af38edc45
#
_entry.id   b119bed25e59b64cf5b1603af38edc45
#
_cell.length_a   1.000
_cell.length_b   1.000
_cell.length_c   1.000
_cell.angle_alpha   90.00
_cell.angle_beta   90.00
_cell.angle_gamma   90.00
#
_symmetry.space_group_name_H-M   'P 1'
#
loop_
_entity.id
_entity.type
_entity.pdbx_description
1 polymer ?
#
loop_
_entity_poly.entity_id
_entity_poly.type
_entity_poly.pdbx_seq_one_letter_code
_entity_poly.pdbx_strand_id
1 'polypeptide(L)'
;ETGSPRSVVASLFHKRLVFSKGEKDLVLMEHRYVASFPKENTKKLITSTLICTGSVDEDTAIAKTTGIPPAIGAMLILQGKIKATGVHAPVLPEIYEPSLKLLEKEGITFTEKETTI
;
A
#
# COMPACT_ATOMS: atom_id res chain seq x y z
N GLU A 1 21.17 28.67 -18.85
CA GLU A 1 19.80 28.66 -18.29
C GLU A 1 19.88 28.82 -16.78
N THR A 2 19.28 29.89 -16.28
CA THR A 2 19.17 30.17 -14.84
C THR A 2 17.99 29.38 -14.28
N GLY A 3 18.26 28.27 -13.64
CA GLY A 3 17.24 27.46 -12.96
C GLY A 3 17.29 27.61 -11.44
N SER A 4 16.18 27.41 -10.75
CA SER A 4 16.17 27.30 -9.29
C SER A 4 16.90 26.02 -8.85
N PRO A 5 17.48 25.95 -7.63
CA PRO A 5 18.08 24.72 -7.11
C PRO A 5 17.14 23.50 -7.23
N ARG A 6 15.83 23.72 -7.03
CA ARG A 6 14.78 22.70 -7.20
C ARG A 6 14.71 22.18 -8.64
N SER A 7 14.78 23.06 -9.65
CA SER A 7 14.69 22.64 -11.05
C SER A 7 15.95 21.86 -11.50
N VAL A 8 17.11 22.19 -10.95
CA VAL A 8 18.35 21.44 -11.21
C VAL A 8 18.24 20.01 -10.64
N VAL A 9 17.82 19.88 -9.39
CA VAL A 9 17.63 18.56 -8.75
C VAL A 9 16.58 17.75 -9.49
N ALA A 10 15.43 18.34 -9.85
CA ALA A 10 14.39 17.67 -10.61
C ALA A 10 14.92 17.18 -11.98
N SER A 11 15.73 17.98 -12.68
CA SER A 11 16.33 17.57 -13.96
C SER A 11 17.30 16.40 -13.81
N LEU A 12 18.09 16.36 -12.71
CA LEU A 12 18.97 15.24 -12.43
C LEU A 12 18.21 13.95 -12.13
N PHE A 13 17.12 14.04 -11.35
CA PHE A 13 16.24 12.91 -11.08
C PHE A 13 15.58 12.40 -12.36
N HIS A 14 15.08 13.31 -13.18
CA HIS A 14 14.44 12.95 -14.46
C HIS A 14 15.39 12.24 -15.43
N LYS A 15 16.69 12.53 -15.36
CA LYS A 15 17.69 11.82 -16.18
C LYS A 15 18.11 10.46 -15.63
N ARG A 16 18.04 10.24 -14.32
CA ARG A 16 18.63 9.06 -13.67
C ARG A 16 17.61 8.08 -13.10
N LEU A 17 16.37 8.53 -12.87
CA LEU A 17 15.32 7.74 -12.25
C LEU A 17 14.13 7.47 -13.18
N VAL A 18 14.37 7.51 -14.50
CA VAL A 18 13.37 7.06 -15.48
C VAL A 18 13.53 5.56 -15.72
N PHE A 19 12.43 4.89 -15.90
CA PHE A 19 12.44 3.47 -16.28
C PHE A 19 13.02 3.30 -17.70
N SER A 20 13.81 2.26 -17.85
CA SER A 20 14.22 1.78 -19.17
C SER A 20 13.05 1.08 -19.86
N LYS A 21 13.12 0.93 -21.18
CA LYS A 21 12.08 0.23 -21.95
C LYS A 21 11.90 -1.21 -21.43
N GLY A 22 10.70 -1.56 -21.04
CA GLY A 22 10.36 -2.88 -20.50
C GLY A 22 10.68 -3.08 -19.01
N GLU A 23 11.21 -2.05 -18.33
CA GLU A 23 11.46 -2.08 -16.90
C GLU A 23 10.16 -1.93 -16.11
N LYS A 24 10.07 -2.64 -14.99
CA LYS A 24 8.93 -2.60 -14.06
C LYS A 24 9.43 -2.27 -12.67
N ASP A 25 8.63 -1.55 -11.91
CA ASP A 25 8.87 -1.38 -10.48
C ASP A 25 8.29 -2.52 -9.65
N LEU A 26 8.77 -2.61 -8.44
CA LEU A 26 8.32 -3.56 -7.43
C LEU A 26 8.08 -2.82 -6.12
N VAL A 27 6.91 -3.00 -5.53
CA VAL A 27 6.63 -2.65 -4.14
C VAL A 27 6.65 -3.91 -3.31
N LEU A 28 7.56 -3.95 -2.33
CA LEU A 28 7.65 -4.99 -1.33
C LEU A 28 7.48 -4.37 0.04
N MET A 29 6.51 -4.86 0.81
CA MET A 29 6.27 -4.43 2.18
C MET A 29 6.10 -5.66 3.06
N GLU A 30 6.85 -5.73 4.16
CA GLU A 30 6.72 -6.77 5.16
C GLU A 30 6.49 -6.15 6.53
N HIS A 31 5.41 -6.52 7.17
CA HIS A 31 5.13 -6.20 8.56
C HIS A 31 5.39 -7.43 9.42
N ARG A 32 6.08 -7.23 10.55
CA ARG A 32 6.39 -8.28 11.51
C ARG A 32 5.88 -7.85 12.89
N TYR A 33 5.01 -8.67 13.46
CA TYR A 33 4.41 -8.42 14.77
C TYR A 33 4.73 -9.57 15.72
N VAL A 34 5.14 -9.24 16.94
CA VAL A 34 5.22 -10.22 18.03
C VAL A 34 3.98 -10.01 18.91
N ALA A 35 3.05 -10.96 18.84
CA ALA A 35 1.84 -10.97 19.65
C ALA A 35 2.02 -11.90 20.84
N SER A 36 1.70 -11.41 22.06
CA SER A 36 1.69 -12.21 23.28
C SER A 36 0.26 -12.51 23.69
N PHE A 37 -0.02 -13.78 23.95
CA PHE A 37 -1.30 -14.30 24.42
C PHE A 37 -1.15 -14.82 25.86
N PRO A 38 -1.29 -13.94 26.90
CA PRO A 38 -1.00 -14.33 28.29
C PRO A 38 -1.88 -15.46 28.79
N LYS A 39 -3.15 -15.53 28.35
CA LYS A 39 -4.09 -16.59 28.75
C LYS A 39 -3.67 -17.98 28.24
N GLU A 40 -2.97 -18.04 27.12
CA GLU A 40 -2.51 -19.28 26.47
C GLU A 40 -1.02 -19.53 26.74
N ASN A 41 -0.37 -18.60 27.47
CA ASN A 41 1.09 -18.60 27.69
C ASN A 41 1.90 -18.81 26.39
N THR A 42 1.43 -18.20 25.30
CA THR A 42 2.06 -18.32 23.98
C THR A 42 2.45 -16.95 23.41
N LYS A 43 3.48 -16.97 22.58
CA LYS A 43 3.86 -15.84 21.74
C LYS A 43 3.86 -16.29 20.29
N LYS A 44 3.39 -15.43 19.42
CA LYS A 44 3.37 -15.65 17.97
C LYS A 44 4.10 -14.53 17.24
N LEU A 45 4.90 -14.90 16.27
CA LEU A 45 5.41 -14.02 15.24
C LEU A 45 4.41 -14.06 14.07
N ILE A 46 3.80 -12.94 13.77
CA ILE A 46 2.88 -12.75 12.64
C ILE A 46 3.62 -11.91 11.61
N THR A 47 3.74 -12.41 10.40
CA THR A 47 4.27 -11.66 9.26
C THR A 47 3.17 -11.43 8.23
N SER A 48 3.07 -10.21 7.73
CA SER A 48 2.13 -9.82 6.68
C SER A 48 2.92 -9.18 5.54
N THR A 49 2.91 -9.81 4.37
CA THR A 49 3.77 -9.45 3.24
C THR A 49 2.92 -9.06 2.04
N LEU A 50 3.19 -7.89 1.48
CA LEU A 50 2.67 -7.41 0.20
C LEU A 50 3.80 -7.43 -0.84
N ILE A 51 3.52 -8.01 -2.00
CA ILE A 51 4.36 -7.92 -3.19
C ILE A 51 3.49 -7.45 -4.34
N CYS A 52 3.81 -6.30 -4.92
CA CYS A 52 3.11 -5.75 -6.07
C CYS A 52 4.12 -5.38 -7.14
N THR A 53 3.93 -5.89 -8.35
CA THR A 53 4.78 -5.57 -9.52
C THR A 53 3.99 -4.68 -10.48
N GLY A 54 4.63 -3.65 -10.99
CA GLY A 54 4.07 -2.80 -12.02
C GLY A 54 3.95 -3.50 -13.37
N SER A 55 3.22 -2.89 -14.28
CA SER A 55 3.07 -3.35 -15.67
C SER A 55 4.02 -2.57 -16.58
N VAL A 56 4.39 -3.17 -17.71
CA VAL A 56 5.15 -2.45 -18.75
C VAL A 56 4.20 -1.51 -19.48
N ASP A 57 4.62 -0.26 -19.63
CA ASP A 57 3.86 0.79 -20.34
C ASP A 57 2.44 1.07 -19.77
N GLU A 58 2.16 0.62 -18.53
CA GLU A 58 0.92 0.83 -17.81
C GLU A 58 1.22 1.39 -16.42
N ASP A 59 0.33 1.12 -15.45
CA ASP A 59 0.48 1.60 -14.08
C ASP A 59 1.66 0.95 -13.35
N THR A 60 2.47 1.78 -12.71
CA THR A 60 3.54 1.32 -11.82
C THR A 60 2.98 0.68 -10.55
N ALA A 61 3.76 -0.20 -9.91
CA ALA A 61 3.37 -0.78 -8.63
C ALA A 61 3.14 0.30 -7.56
N ILE A 62 3.99 1.33 -7.54
CA ILE A 62 3.83 2.45 -6.60
C ILE A 62 2.56 3.26 -6.90
N ALA A 63 2.20 3.48 -8.17
CA ALA A 63 0.97 4.16 -8.53
C ALA A 63 -0.27 3.36 -8.10
N LYS A 64 -0.28 2.05 -8.31
CA LYS A 64 -1.36 1.16 -7.86
C LYS A 64 -1.51 1.17 -6.34
N THR A 65 -0.43 0.91 -5.61
CA THR A 65 -0.47 0.77 -4.15
C THR A 65 -0.71 2.07 -3.41
N THR A 66 -0.45 3.23 -4.03
CA THR A 66 -0.73 4.55 -3.43
C THR A 66 -2.01 5.19 -3.93
N GLY A 67 -2.42 4.93 -5.18
CA GLY A 67 -3.58 5.58 -5.80
C GLY A 67 -4.90 4.83 -5.57
N ILE A 68 -4.90 3.50 -5.65
CA ILE A 68 -6.11 2.69 -5.51
C ILE A 68 -6.72 2.76 -4.10
N PRO A 69 -5.97 2.69 -2.98
CA PRO A 69 -6.57 2.75 -1.65
C PRO A 69 -7.39 4.02 -1.37
N PRO A 70 -6.90 5.24 -1.64
CA PRO A 70 -7.70 6.44 -1.43
C PRO A 70 -8.90 6.53 -2.39
N ALA A 71 -8.78 6.05 -3.63
CA ALA A 71 -9.89 5.98 -4.57
C ALA A 71 -11.02 5.06 -4.06
N ILE A 72 -10.66 3.89 -3.52
CA ILE A 72 -11.61 2.98 -2.86
C ILE A 72 -12.26 3.68 -1.66
N GLY A 73 -11.49 4.36 -0.81
CA GLY A 73 -12.03 5.12 0.32
C GLY A 73 -13.06 6.16 -0.11
N ALA A 74 -12.74 6.96 -1.11
CA ALA A 74 -13.66 7.96 -1.68
C ALA A 74 -14.94 7.32 -2.24
N MET A 75 -14.81 6.21 -2.97
CA MET A 75 -15.94 5.47 -3.51
C MET A 75 -16.85 4.92 -2.39
N LEU A 76 -16.29 4.36 -1.33
CA LEU A 76 -17.05 3.83 -0.19
C LEU A 76 -17.79 4.93 0.58
N ILE A 77 -17.20 6.13 0.70
CA ILE A 77 -17.87 7.31 1.28
C ILE A 77 -19.04 7.71 0.39
N LEU A 78 -18.85 7.85 -0.92
CA LEU A 78 -19.91 8.23 -1.86
C LEU A 78 -21.05 7.22 -1.90
N GLN A 79 -20.76 5.94 -1.67
CA GLN A 79 -21.77 4.87 -1.56
C GLN A 79 -22.46 4.82 -0.18
N GLY A 80 -22.10 5.68 0.76
CA GLY A 80 -22.63 5.69 2.13
C GLY A 80 -22.24 4.48 2.97
N LYS A 81 -21.23 3.71 2.56
CA LYS A 81 -20.72 2.55 3.30
C LYS A 81 -19.82 2.94 4.47
N ILE A 82 -19.10 4.04 4.35
CA ILE A 82 -18.36 4.68 5.42
C ILE A 82 -19.21 5.84 5.93
N LYS A 83 -19.60 5.80 7.19
CA LYS A 83 -20.44 6.82 7.85
C LYS A 83 -19.66 7.68 8.83
N ALA A 84 -18.45 7.28 9.19
CA ALA A 84 -17.58 8.05 10.06
C ALA A 84 -17.33 9.45 9.47
N THR A 85 -17.42 10.47 10.31
CA THR A 85 -17.19 11.88 9.95
C THR A 85 -15.90 12.39 10.59
N GLY A 86 -15.20 13.29 9.89
CA GLY A 86 -13.93 13.83 10.36
C GLY A 86 -12.72 13.09 9.76
N VAL A 87 -11.56 13.24 10.40
CA VAL A 87 -10.31 12.62 9.97
C VAL A 87 -10.07 11.34 10.78
N HIS A 88 -10.02 10.21 10.09
CA HIS A 88 -9.80 8.90 10.70
C HIS A 88 -8.62 8.17 10.05
N ALA A 89 -7.81 7.50 10.88
CA ALA A 89 -6.98 6.43 10.38
C ALA A 89 -7.88 5.23 9.95
N PRO A 90 -7.51 4.42 8.94
CA PRO A 90 -8.34 3.34 8.42
C PRO A 90 -8.37 2.10 9.34
N VAL A 91 -8.57 2.31 10.65
CA VAL A 91 -8.61 1.27 11.69
C VAL A 91 -10.03 0.89 12.10
N LEU A 92 -11.03 1.60 11.58
CA LEU A 92 -12.44 1.28 11.82
C LEU A 92 -12.90 0.15 10.91
N PRO A 93 -13.64 -0.87 11.42
CA PRO A 93 -14.12 -1.98 10.61
C PRO A 93 -14.88 -1.55 9.35
N GLU A 94 -15.73 -0.53 9.46
CA GLU A 94 -16.49 0.02 8.31
C GLU A 94 -15.56 0.61 7.22
N ILE A 95 -14.31 0.91 7.53
CA ILE A 95 -13.32 1.43 6.58
C ILE A 95 -12.47 0.28 6.05
N TYR A 96 -11.75 -0.47 6.92
CA TYR A 96 -10.74 -1.42 6.45
C TYR A 96 -11.36 -2.69 5.86
N GLU A 97 -12.45 -3.23 6.39
CA GLU A 97 -13.02 -4.48 5.89
C GLU A 97 -13.47 -4.40 4.43
N PRO A 98 -14.30 -3.42 4.01
CA PRO A 98 -14.67 -3.29 2.62
C PRO A 98 -13.51 -2.85 1.73
N SER A 99 -12.56 -2.05 2.27
CA SER A 99 -11.40 -1.60 1.51
C SER A 99 -10.48 -2.75 1.14
N LEU A 100 -10.14 -3.61 2.09
CA LEU A 100 -9.27 -4.78 1.86
C LEU A 100 -9.89 -5.72 0.81
N LYS A 101 -11.20 -6.00 0.91
CA LYS A 101 -11.91 -6.83 -0.09
C LYS A 101 -11.89 -6.26 -1.50
N LEU A 102 -11.88 -4.93 -1.63
CA LEU A 102 -11.79 -4.28 -2.93
C LEU A 102 -10.35 -4.25 -3.43
N LEU A 103 -9.37 -4.04 -2.54
CA LEU A 103 -7.94 -4.09 -2.88
C LEU A 103 -7.53 -5.48 -3.39
N GLU A 104 -8.06 -6.56 -2.81
CA GLU A 104 -7.85 -7.92 -3.30
C GLU A 104 -8.31 -8.09 -4.76
N LYS A 105 -9.43 -7.48 -5.15
CA LYS A 105 -9.93 -7.52 -6.53
C LYS A 105 -9.03 -6.77 -7.51
N GLU A 106 -8.29 -5.78 -7.01
CA GLU A 106 -7.30 -5.02 -7.77
C GLU A 106 -5.91 -5.70 -7.75
N GLY A 107 -5.81 -6.91 -7.19
CA GLY A 107 -4.55 -7.66 -7.10
C GLY A 107 -3.58 -7.16 -6.02
N ILE A 108 -4.05 -6.31 -5.10
CA ILE A 108 -3.28 -5.83 -3.96
C ILE A 108 -3.65 -6.71 -2.76
N THR A 109 -2.84 -7.75 -2.54
CA THR A 109 -3.10 -8.78 -1.53
C THR A 109 -1.94 -8.91 -0.56
N PHE A 110 -2.27 -9.25 0.70
CA PHE A 110 -1.30 -9.57 1.73
C PHE A 110 -1.27 -11.07 1.96
N THR A 111 -0.06 -11.61 2.04
CA THR A 111 0.16 -13.00 2.48
C THR A 111 0.54 -12.97 3.96
N GLU A 112 -0.24 -13.66 4.78
CA GLU A 112 -0.01 -13.72 6.22
C GLU A 112 0.53 -15.09 6.64
N LYS A 113 1.48 -15.08 7.58
CA LYS A 113 2.07 -16.28 8.19
C LYS A 113 2.20 -16.10 9.69
N GLU A 114 1.75 -17.08 10.44
CA GLU A 114 1.93 -17.14 11.88
C GLU A 114 2.92 -18.25 12.26
N THR A 115 3.78 -17.97 13.22
CA THR A 115 4.73 -18.93 13.79
C THR A 115 4.77 -18.75 15.30
N THR A 116 4.56 -19.81 16.06
CA THR A 116 4.73 -19.81 17.52
C THR A 116 6.20 -19.71 17.87
N ILE A 117 6.57 -18.83 18.83
CA ILE A 117 7.93 -18.55 19.27
C ILE A 117 8.06 -18.64 20.79
#